data_ae583f8b132ff8a91b5270197b4fe7db
#
_entry.id   ae583f8b132ff8a91b5270197b4fe7db
#
_cell.length_a   1.000
_cell.length_b   1.000
_cell.length_c   1.000
_cell.angle_alpha   90.00
_cell.angle_beta   90.00
_cell.angle_gamma   90.00
#
_symmetry.space_group_name_H-M   'P 1'
#
loop_
_entity.id
_entity.type
_entity.pdbx_description
1 polymer ?
#
loop_
_entity_poly.entity_id
_entity_poly.type
_entity_poly.pdbx_seq_one_letter_code
_entity_poly.pdbx_strand_id
1 'polypeptide(L)'
;MIFNEVIGNINEIDDLNEYHVETIYLNSEDMLKRILRVTSDHKREYGITLESNEKLKDGDILYNKDKKLIVVKANSEDVLIIKPSSITEMGVIAHALGNRHLQAQFEDDKMIIQYDRLVEEELKRDNVNYSRENITLKKAFKHVEFAHTH
;
A
#
# COMPACT_ATOMS: atom_id res chain seq x y z
N MET A 1 11.99 18.05 -12.08
CA MET A 1 12.86 17.49 -11.02
C MET A 1 12.62 15.99 -10.91
N ILE A 2 13.66 15.25 -10.71
CA ILE A 2 13.59 13.79 -10.56
C ILE A 2 14.14 13.41 -9.20
N PHE A 3 13.41 12.58 -8.45
CA PHE A 3 13.84 12.06 -7.16
C PHE A 3 14.36 10.63 -7.35
N ASN A 4 15.57 10.38 -6.85
CA ASN A 4 16.24 9.09 -7.02
C ASN A 4 16.21 8.22 -5.76
N GLU A 5 15.87 8.80 -4.62
CA GLU A 5 15.90 8.08 -3.35
C GLU A 5 14.90 8.65 -2.36
N VAL A 6 14.52 7.80 -1.43
CA VAL A 6 13.76 8.19 -0.24
C VAL A 6 14.76 8.63 0.81
N ILE A 7 14.62 9.84 1.33
CA ILE A 7 15.57 10.41 2.28
C ILE A 7 15.13 10.36 3.73
N GLY A 8 13.94 9.85 3.99
CA GLY A 8 13.40 9.71 5.34
C GLY A 8 11.91 9.45 5.30
N ASN A 9 11.28 9.54 6.46
CA ASN A 9 9.83 9.39 6.59
C ASN A 9 9.31 10.42 7.59
N ILE A 10 8.11 10.94 7.37
CA ILE A 10 7.52 11.96 8.23
C ILE A 10 7.35 11.51 9.68
N ASN A 11 7.31 10.20 9.94
CA ASN A 11 7.25 9.66 11.30
C ASN A 11 8.50 9.96 12.12
N GLU A 12 9.61 10.30 11.46
CA GLU A 12 10.87 10.63 12.09
C GLU A 12 11.03 12.13 12.38
N ILE A 13 10.06 12.95 11.99
CA ILE A 13 10.10 14.39 12.16
C ILE A 13 9.20 14.82 13.30
N ASP A 14 9.77 15.44 14.32
CA ASP A 14 9.04 15.85 15.53
C ASP A 14 8.32 17.19 15.36
N ASP A 15 8.83 18.06 14.51
CA ASP A 15 8.36 19.44 14.34
C ASP A 15 7.74 19.67 12.96
N LEU A 16 6.94 18.75 12.50
CA LEU A 16 6.32 18.79 11.17
C LEU A 16 5.57 20.09 10.90
N ASN A 17 5.00 20.69 11.93
CA ASN A 17 4.26 21.97 11.82
C ASN A 17 5.13 23.13 11.35
N GLU A 18 6.43 23.04 11.50
CA GLU A 18 7.37 24.09 11.06
C GLU A 18 7.71 23.99 9.59
N TYR A 19 7.26 22.94 8.91
CA TYR A 19 7.56 22.69 7.51
C TYR A 19 6.38 23.03 6.62
N HIS A 20 6.70 23.50 5.42
CA HIS A 20 5.72 23.53 4.33
C HIS A 20 5.76 22.17 3.64
N VAL A 21 4.65 21.45 3.67
CA VAL A 21 4.58 20.10 3.13
C VAL A 21 3.83 20.10 1.80
N GLU A 22 4.51 19.66 0.76
CA GLU A 22 3.91 19.39 -0.54
C GLU A 22 3.73 17.87 -0.64
N THR A 23 2.54 17.41 -1.00
CA THR A 23 2.19 16.00 -0.93
C THR A 23 1.90 15.41 -2.31
N ILE A 24 2.44 14.23 -2.55
CA ILE A 24 2.16 13.42 -3.73
C ILE A 24 1.31 12.23 -3.25
N TYR A 25 0.04 12.19 -3.67
CA TYR A 25 -0.86 11.10 -3.31
C TYR A 25 -0.79 10.00 -4.36
N LEU A 26 -0.53 8.78 -3.92
CA LEU A 26 -0.40 7.61 -4.81
C LEU A 26 -1.30 6.48 -4.37
N ASN A 27 -1.81 5.74 -5.34
CA ASN A 27 -2.48 4.47 -5.09
C ASN A 27 -1.44 3.39 -4.76
N SER A 28 -1.87 2.31 -4.10
CA SER A 28 -0.96 1.24 -3.71
C SER A 28 -0.22 0.64 -4.91
N GLU A 29 -0.88 0.52 -6.06
CA GLU A 29 -0.24 0.00 -7.27
C GLU A 29 0.94 0.85 -7.72
N ASP A 30 0.78 2.17 -7.67
CA ASP A 30 1.84 3.10 -8.09
C ASP A 30 3.01 3.08 -7.12
N MET A 31 2.76 2.76 -5.86
CA MET A 31 3.82 2.66 -4.86
C MET A 31 4.74 1.46 -5.06
N LEU A 32 4.33 0.49 -5.87
CA LEU A 32 5.19 -0.64 -6.26
C LEU A 32 6.14 -0.30 -7.40
N LYS A 33 5.90 0.77 -8.12
CA LYS A 33 6.69 1.15 -9.27
C LYS A 33 7.99 1.84 -8.84
N ARG A 34 9.06 1.54 -9.55
CA ARG A 34 10.37 2.20 -9.35
C ARG A 34 10.50 3.48 -10.16
N ILE A 35 9.85 3.51 -11.31
CA ILE A 35 9.93 4.63 -12.26
C ILE A 35 8.51 5.08 -12.53
N LEU A 36 8.21 6.31 -12.16
CA LEU A 36 6.90 6.87 -12.38
C LEU A 36 6.95 8.40 -12.46
N ARG A 37 5.96 8.95 -13.16
CA ARG A 37 5.72 10.39 -13.20
C ARG A 37 4.54 10.70 -12.28
N VAL A 38 4.66 11.72 -11.47
CA VAL A 38 3.67 12.05 -10.44
C VAL A 38 3.34 13.54 -10.45
N THR A 39 2.18 13.88 -9.90
CA THR A 39 1.75 15.26 -9.73
C THR A 39 1.42 15.48 -8.26
N SER A 40 1.97 16.56 -7.69
CA SER A 40 1.73 16.90 -6.29
C SER A 40 0.41 17.67 -6.09
N ASP A 41 0.05 17.87 -4.82
CA ASP A 41 -1.11 18.71 -4.44
C ASP A 41 -0.90 20.18 -4.78
N HIS A 42 0.31 20.59 -5.11
CA HIS A 42 0.64 21.92 -5.65
C HIS A 42 0.63 21.95 -7.18
N LYS A 43 0.14 20.87 -7.80
CA LYS A 43 0.03 20.73 -9.26
C LYS A 43 1.37 20.80 -9.98
N ARG A 44 2.43 20.37 -9.31
CA ARG A 44 3.77 20.27 -9.90
C ARG A 44 4.04 18.83 -10.30
N GLU A 45 4.69 18.68 -11.45
CA GLU A 45 5.05 17.37 -11.96
C GLU A 45 6.48 17.00 -11.55
N TYR A 46 6.65 15.75 -11.12
CA TYR A 46 7.94 15.20 -10.74
C TYR A 46 8.11 13.81 -11.31
N GLY A 47 9.37 13.43 -11.50
CA GLY A 47 9.73 12.04 -11.80
C GLY A 47 10.28 11.36 -10.56
N ILE A 48 10.00 10.09 -10.40
CA ILE A 48 10.57 9.25 -9.35
C ILE A 48 11.26 8.08 -10.04
N THR A 49 12.55 7.88 -9.72
CA THR A 49 13.33 6.75 -10.24
C THR A 49 14.12 6.16 -9.09
N LEU A 50 13.65 5.02 -8.58
CA LEU A 50 14.26 4.37 -7.42
C LEU A 50 15.12 3.17 -7.82
N GLU A 51 16.01 2.77 -6.93
CA GLU A 51 16.78 1.54 -7.08
C GLU A 51 15.85 0.31 -7.04
N SER A 52 16.32 -0.80 -7.59
CA SER A 52 15.48 -1.98 -7.83
C SER A 52 14.88 -2.61 -6.57
N ASN A 53 15.50 -2.42 -5.43
CA ASN A 53 15.02 -3.00 -4.16
C ASN A 53 14.34 -1.98 -3.25
N GLU A 54 14.27 -0.72 -3.66
CA GLU A 54 13.64 0.33 -2.88
C GLU A 54 12.19 0.50 -3.31
N LYS A 55 11.30 0.64 -2.33
CA LYS A 55 9.86 0.85 -2.57
C LYS A 55 9.35 1.99 -1.73
N LEU A 56 8.40 2.72 -2.29
CA LEU A 56 7.74 3.82 -1.60
C LEU A 56 6.83 3.29 -0.49
N LYS A 57 6.79 4.01 0.61
CA LYS A 57 5.88 3.77 1.73
C LYS A 57 5.15 5.05 2.08
N ASP A 58 4.01 4.91 2.73
CA ASP A 58 3.26 6.08 3.19
C ASP A 58 4.12 6.95 4.11
N GLY A 59 4.16 8.24 3.80
CA GLY A 59 4.93 9.22 4.56
C GLY A 59 6.39 9.39 4.13
N ASP A 60 6.83 8.69 3.10
CA ASP A 60 8.21 8.81 2.62
C ASP A 60 8.52 10.23 2.12
N ILE A 61 9.69 10.73 2.50
CA ILE A 61 10.17 12.06 2.14
C ILE A 61 11.11 11.95 0.96
N LEU A 62 10.82 12.71 -0.09
CA LEU A 62 11.65 12.77 -1.30
C LEU A 62 12.51 14.02 -1.36
N TYR A 63 12.15 15.04 -0.60
CA TYR A 63 12.85 16.33 -0.61
C TYR A 63 12.74 16.97 0.77
N ASN A 64 13.84 17.50 1.27
CA ASN A 64 13.87 18.22 2.54
C ASN A 64 14.93 19.31 2.46
N LYS A 65 14.48 20.56 2.28
CA LYS A 65 15.38 21.70 2.22
C LYS A 65 14.61 22.97 2.58
N ASP A 66 15.26 23.84 3.37
CA ASP A 66 14.72 25.16 3.72
C ASP A 66 13.29 25.10 4.30
N LYS A 67 13.06 24.14 5.22
CA LYS A 67 11.76 23.92 5.85
C LYS A 67 10.67 23.57 4.86
N LYS A 68 11.03 23.00 3.73
CA LYS A 68 10.10 22.47 2.75
C LYS A 68 10.30 20.98 2.59
N LEU A 69 9.20 20.22 2.66
CA LEU A 69 9.20 18.79 2.43
C LEU A 69 8.34 18.45 1.22
N ILE A 70 8.77 17.46 0.45
CA ILE A 70 7.92 16.80 -0.54
C ILE A 70 7.76 15.36 -0.07
N VAL A 71 6.52 14.95 0.16
CA VAL A 71 6.16 13.71 0.84
C VAL A 71 5.22 12.90 -0.03
N VAL A 72 5.42 11.59 -0.03
CA VAL A 72 4.50 10.64 -0.67
C VAL A 72 3.51 10.15 0.37
N LYS A 73 2.21 10.15 0.03
CA LYS A 73 1.18 9.57 0.87
C LYS A 73 0.33 8.59 0.08
N ALA A 74 0.01 7.47 0.72
CA ALA A 74 -0.88 6.50 0.13
C ALA A 74 -2.33 6.97 0.23
N ASN A 75 -3.09 6.82 -0.86
CA ASN A 75 -4.52 7.04 -0.83
C ASN A 75 -5.19 5.96 0.02
N SER A 76 -6.33 6.31 0.62
CA SER A 76 -7.17 5.29 1.26
C SER A 76 -7.77 4.37 0.20
N GLU A 77 -7.95 3.11 0.55
CA GLU A 77 -8.48 2.10 -0.36
C GLU A 77 -9.63 1.33 0.25
N ASP A 78 -10.58 0.94 -0.61
CA ASP A 78 -11.72 0.11 -0.26
C ASP A 78 -11.25 -1.34 -0.21
N VAL A 79 -11.34 -1.96 0.96
CA VAL A 79 -10.79 -3.30 1.18
C VAL A 79 -11.79 -4.20 1.89
N LEU A 80 -11.55 -5.51 1.75
CA LEU A 80 -12.17 -6.53 2.58
C LEU A 80 -11.13 -7.01 3.58
N ILE A 81 -11.49 -6.95 4.87
CA ILE A 81 -10.67 -7.49 5.95
C ILE A 81 -11.30 -8.80 6.37
N ILE A 82 -10.65 -9.89 6.03
CA ILE A 82 -11.16 -11.25 6.25
C ILE A 82 -10.54 -11.80 7.52
N LYS A 83 -11.40 -12.24 8.45
CA LYS A 83 -10.99 -12.75 9.76
C LYS A 83 -11.44 -14.19 9.92
N PRO A 84 -10.69 -15.16 9.39
CA PRO A 84 -11.08 -16.56 9.49
C PRO A 84 -11.10 -17.03 10.94
N SER A 85 -11.95 -18.02 11.22
CA SER A 85 -12.11 -18.56 12.57
C SER A 85 -11.11 -19.64 12.92
N SER A 86 -10.35 -20.14 11.95
CA SER A 86 -9.36 -21.20 12.14
C SER A 86 -8.24 -21.11 11.12
N ILE A 87 -7.15 -21.78 11.40
CA ILE A 87 -6.03 -21.90 10.45
C ILE A 87 -6.48 -22.61 9.18
N THR A 88 -7.32 -23.65 9.31
CA THR A 88 -7.85 -24.38 8.16
C THR A 88 -8.69 -23.47 7.28
N GLU A 89 -9.58 -22.66 7.86
CA GLU A 89 -10.38 -21.73 7.10
C GLU A 89 -9.52 -20.70 6.39
N MET A 90 -8.50 -20.16 7.07
CA MET A 90 -7.56 -19.23 6.45
C MET A 90 -6.87 -19.89 5.25
N GLY A 91 -6.42 -21.13 5.39
CA GLY A 91 -5.75 -21.83 4.31
C GLY A 91 -6.64 -22.05 3.10
N VAL A 92 -7.89 -22.44 3.32
CA VAL A 92 -8.85 -22.65 2.24
C VAL A 92 -9.13 -21.35 1.49
N ILE A 93 -9.40 -20.28 2.23
CA ILE A 93 -9.68 -18.97 1.64
C ILE A 93 -8.46 -18.44 0.87
N ALA A 94 -7.29 -18.47 1.49
CA ALA A 94 -6.08 -17.94 0.86
C ALA A 94 -5.75 -18.72 -0.41
N HIS A 95 -5.90 -20.04 -0.39
CA HIS A 95 -5.65 -20.87 -1.56
C HIS A 95 -6.63 -20.54 -2.71
N ALA A 96 -7.91 -20.40 -2.39
CA ALA A 96 -8.92 -20.08 -3.39
C ALA A 96 -8.68 -18.70 -4.03
N LEU A 97 -8.35 -17.69 -3.22
CA LEU A 97 -8.07 -16.34 -3.73
C LEU A 97 -6.75 -16.29 -4.50
N GLY A 98 -5.76 -17.04 -4.06
CA GLY A 98 -4.49 -17.15 -4.76
C GLY A 98 -4.63 -17.77 -6.14
N ASN A 99 -5.52 -18.75 -6.30
CA ASN A 99 -5.82 -19.34 -7.60
C ASN A 99 -6.43 -18.35 -8.60
N ARG A 100 -7.05 -17.29 -8.11
CA ARG A 100 -7.57 -16.21 -8.96
C ARG A 100 -6.55 -15.10 -9.13
N HIS A 101 -5.33 -15.26 -8.63
CA HIS A 101 -4.27 -14.27 -8.67
C HIS A 101 -4.64 -12.94 -7.98
N LEU A 102 -5.50 -12.99 -6.99
CA LEU A 102 -5.84 -11.82 -6.18
C LEU A 102 -4.70 -11.51 -5.22
N GLN A 103 -4.31 -10.25 -5.20
CA GLN A 103 -3.26 -9.78 -4.31
C GLN A 103 -3.81 -9.62 -2.90
N ALA A 104 -3.01 -10.00 -1.92
CA ALA A 104 -3.42 -9.97 -0.52
C ALA A 104 -2.29 -9.49 0.38
N GLN A 105 -2.68 -8.99 1.54
CA GLN A 105 -1.76 -8.76 2.65
C GLN A 105 -2.23 -9.60 3.83
N PHE A 106 -1.29 -10.11 4.58
CA PHE A 106 -1.56 -10.88 5.78
C PHE A 106 -1.01 -10.11 6.97
N GLU A 107 -1.84 -9.89 7.97
CA GLU A 107 -1.49 -9.14 9.16
C GLU A 107 -2.18 -9.79 10.35
N ASP A 108 -1.40 -10.25 11.32
CA ASP A 108 -1.91 -11.02 12.45
C ASP A 108 -2.74 -12.21 11.95
N ASP A 109 -3.99 -12.32 12.37
CA ASP A 109 -4.88 -13.40 11.97
C ASP A 109 -5.83 -12.99 10.84
N LYS A 110 -5.47 -11.96 10.09
CA LYS A 110 -6.35 -11.36 9.07
C LYS A 110 -5.74 -11.42 7.70
N MET A 111 -6.60 -11.46 6.70
CA MET A 111 -6.23 -11.28 5.29
C MET A 111 -6.91 -10.02 4.78
N ILE A 112 -6.16 -9.16 4.11
CA ILE A 112 -6.68 -7.92 3.54
C ILE A 112 -6.53 -8.00 2.02
N ILE A 113 -7.62 -7.77 1.32
CA ILE A 113 -7.63 -7.70 -0.15
C ILE A 113 -8.35 -6.43 -0.58
N GLN A 114 -8.10 -5.99 -1.82
CA GLN A 114 -8.91 -4.94 -2.41
C GLN A 114 -10.35 -5.42 -2.52
N TYR A 115 -11.29 -4.49 -2.39
CA TYR A 115 -12.71 -4.85 -2.50
C TYR A 115 -12.98 -5.55 -3.82
N ASP A 116 -13.68 -6.66 -3.75
CA ASP A 116 -14.12 -7.44 -4.88
C ASP A 116 -15.52 -7.97 -4.56
N ARG A 117 -16.50 -7.62 -5.40
CA ARG A 117 -17.89 -7.96 -5.15
C ARG A 117 -18.12 -9.47 -5.13
N LEU A 118 -17.48 -10.20 -6.03
CA LEU A 118 -17.66 -11.64 -6.10
C LEU A 118 -17.08 -12.34 -4.86
N VAL A 119 -15.95 -11.87 -4.39
CA VAL A 119 -15.34 -12.39 -3.15
C VAL A 119 -16.26 -12.10 -1.97
N GLU A 120 -16.81 -10.90 -1.88
CA GLU A 120 -17.72 -10.57 -0.79
C GLU A 120 -18.93 -11.49 -0.79
N GLU A 121 -19.52 -11.76 -1.97
CA GLU A 121 -20.65 -12.68 -2.08
C GLU A 121 -20.28 -14.10 -1.63
N GLU A 122 -19.09 -14.57 -1.96
CA GLU A 122 -18.60 -15.87 -1.52
C GLU A 122 -18.38 -15.93 -0.01
N LEU A 123 -17.82 -14.89 0.57
CA LEU A 123 -17.62 -14.81 2.02
C LEU A 123 -18.94 -14.84 2.77
N LYS A 124 -19.96 -14.14 2.26
CA LYS A 124 -21.29 -14.15 2.84
C LYS A 124 -21.91 -15.56 2.73
N ARG A 125 -21.82 -16.17 1.56
CA ARG A 125 -22.37 -17.51 1.32
C ARG A 125 -21.75 -18.55 2.25
N ASP A 126 -20.45 -18.47 2.47
CA ASP A 126 -19.72 -19.44 3.27
C ASP A 126 -19.65 -19.05 4.75
N ASN A 127 -20.33 -17.96 5.12
CA ASN A 127 -20.44 -17.49 6.50
C ASN A 127 -19.09 -17.18 7.14
N VAL A 128 -18.18 -16.62 6.37
CA VAL A 128 -16.86 -16.20 6.82
C VAL A 128 -16.95 -14.82 7.47
N ASN A 129 -16.27 -14.64 8.59
CA ASN A 129 -16.23 -13.34 9.25
C ASN A 129 -15.35 -12.37 8.46
N TYR A 130 -15.90 -11.24 8.07
CA TYR A 130 -15.17 -10.18 7.35
C TYR A 130 -15.79 -8.82 7.62
N SER A 131 -15.05 -7.77 7.28
CA SER A 131 -15.57 -6.41 7.24
C SER A 131 -15.09 -5.71 5.97
N ARG A 132 -15.87 -4.76 5.48
CA ARG A 132 -15.50 -3.90 4.38
C ARG A 132 -15.13 -2.54 4.95
N GLU A 133 -13.92 -2.07 4.68
CA GLU A 133 -13.42 -0.82 5.26
C GLU A 133 -12.65 -0.03 4.22
N ASN A 134 -12.55 1.27 4.46
CA ASN A 134 -11.71 2.16 3.66
C ASN A 134 -10.52 2.53 4.52
N ILE A 135 -9.34 2.04 4.17
CA ILE A 135 -8.13 2.20 4.97
C ILE A 135 -6.96 2.66 4.13
N THR A 136 -5.96 3.27 4.79
CA THR A 136 -4.68 3.56 4.18
C THR A 136 -3.74 2.39 4.43
N LEU A 137 -3.25 1.79 3.37
CA LEU A 137 -2.35 0.65 3.46
C LEU A 137 -0.93 1.14 3.75
N LYS A 138 -0.27 0.51 4.71
CA LYS A 138 1.13 0.81 5.03
C LYS A 138 2.07 0.35 3.93
N LYS A 139 1.69 -0.72 3.26
CA LYS A 139 2.42 -1.31 2.13
C LYS A 139 1.45 -1.56 0.99
N ALA A 140 1.95 -1.50 -0.24
CA ALA A 140 1.14 -1.82 -1.40
C ALA A 140 0.75 -3.30 -1.41
N PHE A 141 -0.40 -3.60 -2.01
CA PHE A 141 -0.77 -4.98 -2.29
C PHE A 141 0.22 -5.59 -3.26
N LYS A 142 0.58 -6.83 -3.02
CA LYS A 142 1.40 -7.61 -3.92
C LYS A 142 0.97 -9.06 -3.88
N HIS A 143 1.22 -9.77 -4.96
CA HIS A 143 1.00 -11.20 -4.98
C HIS A 143 2.00 -11.87 -4.04
N VAL A 144 1.49 -12.75 -3.17
CA VAL A 144 2.35 -13.47 -2.24
C VAL A 144 2.95 -14.68 -2.95
N GLU A 145 4.27 -14.76 -2.96
CA GLU A 145 5.00 -15.86 -3.57
C GLU A 145 5.95 -16.46 -2.55
N PHE A 146 6.16 -17.78 -2.67
CA PHE A 146 7.26 -18.39 -1.97
C PHE A 146 8.56 -17.85 -2.55
N ALA A 147 9.58 -17.70 -1.69
CA ALA A 147 10.89 -17.35 -2.16
C ALA A 147 11.43 -18.53 -2.99
N HIS A 148 11.41 -18.36 -4.28
CA HIS A 148 11.95 -19.36 -5.20
C HIS A 148 13.35 -18.99 -5.59
N THR A 149 14.19 -19.97 -5.56
CA THR A 149 15.48 -19.87 -6.20
C THR A 149 15.37 -20.58 -7.55
N HIS A 150 15.16 -19.82 -8.53
CA HIS A 150 15.11 -20.35 -9.89
C HIS A 150 16.43 -20.11 -10.59
#